data_40cc9fe12b428c10ac54147bec01a2e6
#
_entry.id   40cc9fe12b428c10ac54147bec01a2e6
#
_cell.length_a   1.000
_cell.length_b   1.000
_cell.length_c   1.000
_cell.angle_alpha   90.00
_cell.angle_beta   90.00
_cell.angle_gamma   90.00
#
_symmetry.space_group_name_H-M   'P 1'
#
loop_
_entity.id
_entity.type
_entity.pdbx_description
1 polymer ?
#
loop_
_entity_poly.entity_id
_entity_poly.type
_entity_poly.pdbx_seq_one_letter_code
_entity_poly.pdbx_strand_id
1 'polypeptide(L)'
;MKNSMIHRRDFIKSCAAASAVFSAPNILRAATPKEPLIWANLLQLGCNMWNDHEADKFKEFASNGTADYLRFDEGVWRNLTERMHDIGMNMIIIDLAEGLVYPSHPELAVKGSWTPEKLRTELARLRRMGLEPIPKLNFSATHDVWLKDYARMVSTETYHKVIADLVKDVCEIFDRPRFVHIGMDEEGELLQTKFRYALTRREDVWFNDVKRITAAVERCGARAWMWSDPGWNYPDYYTNVPKSVMQSNWYYWKDVKEIEAKLDDPKFSTGTKRPDWAGQNHAAELKGFYDLEKAGYDQIPCATTWNSNENMEQVIDFCLRRLDRKRMKGFLLTPWAFTWNKEKTLKKHDNFFTVTEGLIKKYGNA
;
A
#
# COMPACT_ATOMS: atom_id res chain seq x y z
N MET A 1 77.73 -24.88 2.84
CA MET A 1 76.68 -25.16 3.82
C MET A 1 75.43 -25.51 3.07
N LYS A 2 74.99 -26.77 3.11
CA LYS A 2 74.05 -27.37 2.12
C LYS A 2 72.59 -27.15 2.53
N ASN A 3 71.83 -26.53 1.60
CA ASN A 3 70.34 -26.49 1.61
C ASN A 3 69.82 -27.91 1.31
N SER A 4 68.96 -28.46 2.16
CA SER A 4 68.15 -29.64 1.84
C SER A 4 66.68 -29.21 1.65
N MET A 5 66.26 -29.28 0.38
CA MET A 5 64.83 -29.19 -0.01
C MET A 5 64.17 -30.51 0.32
N ILE A 6 63.14 -30.48 1.15
CA ILE A 6 62.22 -31.60 1.39
C ILE A 6 61.16 -31.62 0.29
N HIS A 7 61.12 -32.72 -0.47
CA HIS A 7 60.20 -32.92 -1.58
C HIS A 7 58.75 -33.15 -1.10
N ARG A 8 57.85 -32.48 -1.76
CA ARG A 8 56.38 -32.48 -1.63
C ARG A 8 55.66 -33.81 -1.98
N ARG A 9 56.39 -34.94 -2.05
CA ARG A 9 55.85 -36.25 -2.52
C ARG A 9 55.59 -37.33 -1.49
N ASP A 10 55.90 -37.10 -0.23
CA ASP A 10 55.77 -38.16 0.82
C ASP A 10 54.61 -37.95 1.80
N PHE A 11 53.68 -37.04 1.50
CA PHE A 11 52.51 -36.80 2.36
C PHE A 11 51.21 -37.45 1.88
N ILE A 12 51.24 -38.31 0.82
CA ILE A 12 50.02 -38.88 0.21
C ILE A 12 49.93 -40.43 0.41
N LYS A 13 50.56 -40.99 1.42
CA LYS A 13 50.46 -42.46 1.65
C LYS A 13 50.13 -42.89 3.07
N SER A 14 49.26 -42.20 3.77
CA SER A 14 48.80 -42.68 5.08
C SER A 14 47.44 -42.12 5.48
N CYS A 15 46.42 -42.28 4.64
CA CYS A 15 45.01 -42.09 5.04
C CYS A 15 44.14 -42.99 4.15
N ALA A 16 44.28 -44.31 4.32
CA ALA A 16 43.26 -45.25 3.85
C ALA A 16 42.77 -46.08 5.02
N ALA A 17 41.45 -46.12 5.15
CA ALA A 17 40.65 -46.96 6.05
C ALA A 17 40.14 -46.31 7.35
N ALA A 18 38.99 -45.66 7.19
CA ALA A 18 37.85 -45.82 8.11
C ALA A 18 36.63 -45.07 7.49
N SER A 19 35.93 -45.71 6.56
CA SER A 19 34.61 -45.25 6.13
C SER A 19 33.60 -45.63 7.20
N ALA A 20 33.47 -44.79 8.21
CA ALA A 20 32.32 -44.85 9.12
C ALA A 20 31.16 -44.15 8.39
N VAL A 21 30.18 -44.92 7.95
CA VAL A 21 28.89 -44.42 7.47
C VAL A 21 28.17 -43.78 8.65
N PHE A 22 28.38 -42.50 8.84
CA PHE A 22 27.50 -41.69 9.68
C PHE A 22 26.20 -41.48 8.90
N SER A 23 25.18 -42.27 9.19
CA SER A 23 23.79 -41.96 8.89
C SER A 23 23.46 -40.63 9.59
N ALA A 24 23.53 -39.53 8.86
CA ALA A 24 23.05 -38.26 9.37
C ALA A 24 21.56 -38.43 9.73
N PRO A 25 21.13 -38.09 10.95
CA PRO A 25 19.71 -38.10 11.25
C PRO A 25 19.03 -37.14 10.26
N ASN A 26 17.96 -37.62 9.61
CA ASN A 26 17.04 -36.80 8.88
C ASN A 26 16.52 -35.72 9.85
N ILE A 27 17.19 -34.58 9.90
CA ILE A 27 16.62 -33.39 10.54
C ILE A 27 15.44 -33.06 9.65
N LEU A 28 14.25 -33.49 10.08
CA LEU A 28 12.99 -32.98 9.61
C LEU A 28 13.13 -31.43 9.69
N ARG A 29 13.35 -30.81 8.55
CA ARG A 29 13.32 -29.36 8.43
C ARG A 29 11.90 -29.00 8.83
N ALA A 30 11.71 -28.56 10.09
CA ALA A 30 10.45 -28.00 10.53
C ALA A 30 10.06 -26.96 9.48
N ALA A 31 8.90 -27.14 8.88
CA ALA A 31 8.37 -26.15 7.93
C ALA A 31 8.41 -24.81 8.65
N THR A 32 9.11 -23.84 8.09
CA THR A 32 9.09 -22.46 8.61
C THR A 32 7.65 -22.06 8.79
N PRO A 33 7.24 -21.61 9.99
CA PRO A 33 5.86 -21.19 10.21
C PRO A 33 5.47 -20.19 9.11
N LYS A 34 4.34 -20.43 8.46
CA LYS A 34 3.78 -19.46 7.51
C LYS A 34 3.65 -18.13 8.24
N GLU A 35 4.23 -17.07 7.72
CA GLU A 35 3.98 -15.73 8.28
C GLU A 35 2.46 -15.46 8.29
N PRO A 36 1.90 -14.93 9.38
CA PRO A 36 0.48 -14.65 9.45
C PRO A 36 0.08 -13.64 8.35
N LEU A 37 -1.13 -13.77 7.85
CA LEU A 37 -1.69 -12.81 6.89
C LEU A 37 -1.75 -11.42 7.50
N ILE A 38 -1.39 -10.43 6.69
CA ILE A 38 -1.68 -9.02 7.01
C ILE A 38 -3.18 -8.80 6.81
N TRP A 39 -3.84 -8.29 7.84
CA TRP A 39 -5.20 -7.78 7.81
C TRP A 39 -5.15 -6.30 8.10
N ALA A 40 -5.04 -5.51 7.04
CA ALA A 40 -4.86 -4.06 7.13
C ALA A 40 -6.16 -3.31 6.88
N ASN A 41 -6.35 -2.17 7.56
CA ASN A 41 -7.35 -1.17 7.21
C ASN A 41 -6.67 0.18 6.98
N LEU A 42 -7.20 0.96 6.04
CA LEU A 42 -6.76 2.33 5.77
C LEU A 42 -7.71 3.32 6.45
N LEU A 43 -7.16 4.14 7.33
CA LEU A 43 -7.88 5.23 7.98
C LEU A 43 -7.21 6.58 7.65
N GLN A 44 -8.04 7.60 7.47
CA GLN A 44 -7.59 8.93 7.09
C GLN A 44 -7.45 9.82 8.30
N LEU A 45 -6.24 10.40 8.46
CA LEU A 45 -5.99 11.53 9.35
C LEU A 45 -6.25 12.84 8.60
N GLY A 46 -5.67 13.01 7.42
CA GLY A 46 -5.93 14.11 6.51
C GLY A 46 -6.94 13.77 5.41
N CYS A 47 -7.55 14.78 4.79
CA CYS A 47 -8.59 14.62 3.76
C CYS A 47 -8.47 15.58 2.58
N ASN A 48 -7.48 16.49 2.57
CA ASN A 48 -7.31 17.49 1.51
C ASN A 48 -6.59 16.91 0.28
N MET A 49 -7.13 15.85 -0.32
CA MET A 49 -6.44 15.09 -1.35
C MET A 49 -7.05 15.22 -2.74
N TRP A 50 -8.38 15.14 -2.84
CA TRP A 50 -9.06 14.79 -4.10
C TRP A 50 -9.56 15.98 -4.92
N ASN A 51 -9.54 17.21 -4.38
CA ASN A 51 -10.03 18.38 -5.10
C ASN A 51 -9.44 19.64 -4.52
N ASP A 52 -9.05 20.58 -5.38
CA ASP A 52 -8.43 21.85 -5.00
C ASP A 52 -9.42 23.00 -4.75
N HIS A 53 -10.73 22.73 -4.80
CA HIS A 53 -11.77 23.67 -4.38
C HIS A 53 -11.99 23.64 -2.87
N GLU A 54 -12.31 24.79 -2.30
CA GLU A 54 -12.59 24.92 -0.87
C GLU A 54 -13.95 24.30 -0.51
N ALA A 55 -13.94 23.29 0.38
CA ALA A 55 -15.12 22.54 0.78
C ALA A 55 -16.24 23.41 1.39
N ASP A 56 -15.86 24.44 2.16
CA ASP A 56 -16.81 25.33 2.84
C ASP A 56 -17.45 26.36 1.92
N LYS A 57 -16.80 26.68 0.80
CA LYS A 57 -17.31 27.65 -0.19
C LYS A 57 -18.19 27.01 -1.25
N PHE A 58 -17.94 25.74 -1.57
CA PHE A 58 -18.61 25.06 -2.68
C PHE A 58 -19.28 23.78 -2.20
N LYS A 59 -20.62 23.78 -2.11
CA LYS A 59 -21.41 22.63 -1.64
C LYS A 59 -21.13 21.34 -2.42
N GLU A 60 -20.82 21.46 -3.70
CA GLU A 60 -20.44 20.34 -4.57
C GLU A 60 -19.19 19.61 -4.06
N PHE A 61 -18.25 20.33 -3.46
CA PHE A 61 -16.99 19.79 -2.94
C PHE A 61 -16.96 19.62 -1.42
N ALA A 62 -18.10 19.70 -0.73
CA ALA A 62 -18.19 19.63 0.74
C ALA A 62 -17.58 18.34 1.35
N SER A 63 -17.48 17.27 0.58
CA SER A 63 -16.90 16.01 1.05
C SER A 63 -15.45 15.79 0.63
N ASN A 64 -15.02 16.30 -0.53
CA ASN A 64 -13.72 16.00 -1.14
C ASN A 64 -12.86 17.24 -1.48
N GLY A 65 -13.36 18.44 -1.22
CA GLY A 65 -12.58 19.68 -1.34
C GLY A 65 -11.63 19.90 -0.17
N THR A 66 -10.83 20.97 -0.26
CA THR A 66 -9.88 21.35 0.80
C THR A 66 -10.55 22.13 1.93
N ALA A 67 -9.94 22.07 3.12
CA ALA A 67 -10.25 22.93 4.27
C ALA A 67 -8.95 23.41 4.92
N ASP A 68 -8.98 24.59 5.54
CA ASP A 68 -7.85 25.15 6.28
C ASP A 68 -7.79 24.67 7.74
N TYR A 69 -8.63 23.70 8.09
CA TYR A 69 -8.68 23.01 9.37
C TYR A 69 -8.79 21.49 9.18
N LEU A 70 -8.31 20.74 10.17
CA LEU A 70 -8.36 19.28 10.16
C LEU A 70 -9.78 18.78 10.36
N ARG A 71 -10.33 18.09 9.38
CA ARG A 71 -11.65 17.45 9.42
C ARG A 71 -11.51 16.01 9.94
N PHE A 72 -11.40 15.88 11.26
CA PHE A 72 -11.10 14.62 11.92
C PHE A 72 -11.77 14.57 13.29
N ASP A 73 -12.28 13.40 13.69
CA ASP A 73 -12.89 13.18 15.01
C ASP A 73 -12.09 12.13 15.79
N GLU A 74 -11.50 12.53 16.92
CA GLU A 74 -10.67 11.66 17.75
C GLU A 74 -11.47 10.54 18.41
N GLY A 75 -12.75 10.77 18.74
CA GLY A 75 -13.64 9.76 19.32
C GLY A 75 -13.93 8.66 18.31
N VAL A 76 -14.22 9.04 17.06
CA VAL A 76 -14.38 8.09 15.95
C VAL A 76 -13.09 7.31 15.73
N TRP A 77 -11.95 7.98 15.65
CA TRP A 77 -10.65 7.32 15.49
C TRP A 77 -10.38 6.25 16.56
N ARG A 78 -10.61 6.61 17.85
CA ARG A 78 -10.41 5.66 18.96
C ARG A 78 -11.31 4.43 18.80
N ASN A 79 -12.60 4.66 18.56
CA ASN A 79 -13.55 3.57 18.35
C ASN A 79 -13.14 2.67 17.18
N LEU A 80 -12.73 3.24 16.03
CA LEU A 80 -12.33 2.45 14.86
C LEU A 80 -11.08 1.62 15.15
N THR A 81 -10.08 2.19 15.81
CA THR A 81 -8.82 1.45 16.12
C THR A 81 -9.04 0.37 17.19
N GLU A 82 -9.90 0.59 18.16
CA GLU A 82 -10.31 -0.43 19.14
C GLU A 82 -11.03 -1.59 18.44
N ARG A 83 -12.00 -1.30 17.58
CA ARG A 83 -12.69 -2.33 16.79
C ARG A 83 -11.75 -3.11 15.87
N MET A 84 -10.75 -2.46 15.25
CA MET A 84 -9.73 -3.16 14.47
C MET A 84 -9.00 -4.22 15.32
N HIS A 85 -8.57 -3.84 16.53
CA HIS A 85 -7.96 -4.76 17.47
C HIS A 85 -8.90 -5.92 17.84
N ASP A 86 -10.13 -5.60 18.21
CA ASP A 86 -11.12 -6.57 18.73
C ASP A 86 -11.47 -7.66 17.70
N ILE A 87 -11.52 -7.32 16.40
CA ILE A 87 -11.78 -8.30 15.34
C ILE A 87 -10.53 -9.00 14.81
N GLY A 88 -9.33 -8.67 15.33
CA GLY A 88 -8.08 -9.34 14.95
C GLY A 88 -7.38 -8.77 13.73
N MET A 89 -7.65 -7.52 13.33
CA MET A 89 -6.78 -6.82 12.37
C MET A 89 -5.41 -6.56 13.01
N ASN A 90 -4.34 -6.53 12.20
CA ASN A 90 -2.97 -6.43 12.70
C ASN A 90 -2.15 -5.31 12.06
N MET A 91 -2.73 -4.53 11.15
CA MET A 91 -2.06 -3.40 10.51
C MET A 91 -3.05 -2.25 10.26
N ILE A 92 -2.57 -1.02 10.42
CA ILE A 92 -3.30 0.20 10.09
C ILE A 92 -2.46 1.07 9.16
N ILE A 93 -3.02 1.41 7.99
CA ILE A 93 -2.45 2.42 7.10
C ILE A 93 -3.05 3.76 7.47
N ILE A 94 -2.21 4.73 7.85
CA ILE A 94 -2.63 6.06 8.26
C ILE A 94 -2.36 7.03 7.11
N ASP A 95 -3.43 7.47 6.45
CA ASP A 95 -3.33 8.48 5.39
C ASP A 95 -3.18 9.86 6.02
N LEU A 96 -1.96 10.39 5.98
CA LEU A 96 -1.54 11.55 6.77
C LEU A 96 -1.95 12.86 6.13
N ALA A 97 -1.65 13.04 4.84
CA ALA A 97 -1.89 14.27 4.09
C ALA A 97 -1.58 15.54 4.94
N GLU A 98 -2.50 16.51 4.99
CA GLU A 98 -2.38 17.72 5.81
C GLU A 98 -2.56 17.48 7.32
N GLY A 99 -2.89 16.26 7.72
CA GLY A 99 -3.20 15.92 9.12
C GLY A 99 -2.01 15.96 10.09
N LEU A 100 -0.79 16.07 9.56
CA LEU A 100 0.45 16.12 10.34
C LEU A 100 1.19 17.44 10.13
N VAL A 101 1.77 17.98 11.20
CA VAL A 101 2.78 19.04 11.12
C VAL A 101 4.13 18.37 10.82
N TYR A 102 4.53 18.41 9.55
CA TYR A 102 5.83 17.86 9.14
C TYR A 102 6.95 18.77 9.61
N PRO A 103 7.98 18.25 10.33
CA PRO A 103 9.08 19.10 10.81
C PRO A 103 9.82 19.85 9.71
N SER A 104 10.01 19.22 8.56
CA SER A 104 10.69 19.83 7.40
C SER A 104 9.82 20.79 6.61
N HIS A 105 8.48 20.60 6.63
CA HIS A 105 7.51 21.35 5.84
C HIS A 105 6.26 21.71 6.67
N PRO A 106 6.38 22.52 7.73
CA PRO A 106 5.26 22.87 8.60
C PRO A 106 4.15 23.67 7.90
N GLU A 107 4.47 24.29 6.77
CA GLU A 107 3.50 25.04 5.92
C GLU A 107 2.43 24.17 5.29
N LEU A 108 2.63 22.84 5.23
CA LEU A 108 1.61 21.92 4.71
C LEU A 108 0.47 21.69 5.71
N ALA A 109 0.71 21.91 6.98
CA ALA A 109 -0.27 21.74 8.03
C ALA A 109 -1.45 22.70 7.89
N VAL A 110 -2.57 22.31 8.49
CA VAL A 110 -3.78 23.12 8.66
C VAL A 110 -4.08 23.28 10.16
N LYS A 111 -5.05 24.13 10.50
CA LYS A 111 -5.46 24.28 11.90
C LYS A 111 -5.92 22.93 12.48
N GLY A 112 -5.30 22.50 13.57
CA GLY A 112 -5.64 21.24 14.26
C GLY A 112 -4.88 20.01 13.77
N SER A 113 -3.96 20.14 12.78
CA SER A 113 -3.02 19.07 12.41
C SER A 113 -2.25 18.57 13.62
N TRP A 114 -2.02 17.27 13.69
CA TRP A 114 -1.32 16.65 14.81
C TRP A 114 0.16 17.01 14.81
N THR A 115 0.71 17.26 16.01
CA THR A 115 2.16 17.39 16.15
C THR A 115 2.83 16.02 16.05
N PRO A 116 4.15 15.97 15.74
CA PRO A 116 4.91 14.72 15.77
C PRO A 116 4.81 13.98 17.11
N GLU A 117 4.79 14.69 18.23
CA GLU A 117 4.71 14.11 19.59
C GLU A 117 3.35 13.47 19.83
N LYS A 118 2.26 14.13 19.41
CA LYS A 118 0.90 13.58 19.49
C LYS A 118 0.81 12.30 18.65
N LEU A 119 1.31 12.33 17.42
CA LEU A 119 1.33 11.17 16.55
C LEU A 119 2.17 10.03 17.14
N ARG A 120 3.39 10.28 17.63
CA ARG A 120 4.23 9.26 18.30
C ARG A 120 3.52 8.61 19.48
N THR A 121 2.81 9.40 20.29
CA THR A 121 2.01 8.88 21.43
C THR A 121 0.94 7.92 20.93
N GLU A 122 0.26 8.27 19.85
CA GLU A 122 -0.78 7.44 19.26
C GLU A 122 -0.22 6.18 18.59
N LEU A 123 0.89 6.29 17.87
CA LEU A 123 1.58 5.13 17.28
C LEU A 123 2.00 4.12 18.36
N ALA A 124 2.47 4.60 19.52
CA ALA A 124 2.79 3.72 20.64
C ALA A 124 1.54 3.03 21.20
N ARG A 125 0.36 3.71 21.24
CA ARG A 125 -0.91 3.10 21.63
C ARG A 125 -1.31 2.00 20.66
N LEU A 126 -1.29 2.26 19.36
CA LEU A 126 -1.65 1.32 18.30
C LEU A 126 -0.77 0.04 18.37
N ARG A 127 0.55 0.21 18.54
CA ARG A 127 1.47 -0.93 18.68
C ARG A 127 1.17 -1.79 19.90
N ARG A 128 0.81 -1.18 21.05
CA ARG A 128 0.39 -1.94 22.24
C ARG A 128 -0.90 -2.74 22.02
N MET A 129 -1.74 -2.31 21.09
CA MET A 129 -2.94 -3.03 20.67
C MET A 129 -2.67 -4.09 19.60
N GLY A 130 -1.40 -4.30 19.21
CA GLY A 130 -1.04 -5.26 18.16
C GLY A 130 -1.31 -4.77 16.72
N LEU A 131 -1.60 -3.48 16.54
CA LEU A 131 -1.76 -2.85 15.24
C LEU A 131 -0.41 -2.28 14.78
N GLU A 132 0.14 -2.78 13.68
CA GLU A 132 1.32 -2.20 13.04
C GLU A 132 0.93 -0.94 12.28
N PRO A 133 1.39 0.27 12.69
CA PRO A 133 1.05 1.49 11.99
C PRO A 133 2.00 1.74 10.81
N ILE A 134 1.43 2.02 9.65
CA ILE A 134 2.11 2.31 8.39
C ILE A 134 1.71 3.72 7.92
N PRO A 135 2.67 4.63 7.65
CA PRO A 135 2.36 5.94 7.09
C PRO A 135 1.96 5.82 5.62
N LYS A 136 0.96 6.62 5.21
CA LYS A 136 0.63 6.84 3.81
C LYS A 136 0.74 8.32 3.48
N LEU A 137 1.47 8.61 2.41
CA LEU A 137 1.58 9.89 1.75
C LEU A 137 1.20 9.68 0.28
N ASN A 138 0.07 10.24 -0.17
CA ASN A 138 -0.31 10.04 -1.55
C ASN A 138 0.34 11.10 -2.46
N PHE A 139 1.17 10.63 -3.40
CA PHE A 139 1.92 11.45 -4.36
C PHE A 139 1.38 11.36 -5.79
N SER A 140 0.19 10.78 -5.97
CA SER A 140 -0.52 10.89 -7.25
C SER A 140 -0.99 12.32 -7.48
N ALA A 141 -0.85 12.85 -8.69
CA ALA A 141 -1.30 14.20 -9.05
C ALA A 141 -2.83 14.40 -8.95
N THR A 142 -3.60 13.35 -8.75
CA THR A 142 -5.04 13.40 -8.46
C THR A 142 -5.35 13.39 -6.96
N HIS A 143 -4.33 13.17 -6.11
CA HIS A 143 -4.48 13.00 -4.65
C HIS A 143 -3.45 13.80 -3.85
N ASP A 144 -2.75 14.74 -4.47
CA ASP A 144 -1.64 15.48 -3.88
C ASP A 144 -1.98 16.94 -3.52
N VAL A 145 -3.24 17.34 -3.56
CA VAL A 145 -3.68 18.71 -3.26
C VAL A 145 -3.21 19.19 -1.87
N TRP A 146 -3.03 18.28 -0.93
CA TRP A 146 -2.47 18.53 0.40
C TRP A 146 -1.04 19.07 0.38
N LEU A 147 -0.29 18.85 -0.70
CA LEU A 147 1.04 19.39 -0.92
C LEU A 147 1.02 20.89 -1.27
N LYS A 148 -0.17 21.50 -1.42
CA LYS A 148 -0.35 22.92 -1.72
C LYS A 148 0.40 23.34 -3.00
N ASP A 149 1.29 24.33 -2.93
CA ASP A 149 2.04 24.78 -4.11
C ASP A 149 3.00 23.73 -4.67
N TYR A 150 3.46 22.81 -3.85
CA TYR A 150 4.33 21.72 -4.33
C TYR A 150 3.60 20.73 -5.25
N ALA A 151 2.28 20.58 -5.14
CA ALA A 151 1.48 19.81 -6.09
C ALA A 151 1.54 20.36 -7.53
N ARG A 152 1.94 21.62 -7.70
CA ARG A 152 2.15 22.25 -9.02
C ARG A 152 3.58 22.13 -9.54
N MET A 153 4.47 21.53 -8.74
CA MET A 153 5.90 21.38 -9.05
C MET A 153 6.28 19.92 -9.36
N VAL A 154 5.30 19.09 -9.66
CA VAL A 154 5.48 17.64 -9.91
C VAL A 154 6.61 17.41 -10.91
N SER A 155 7.43 16.39 -10.64
CA SER A 155 8.61 15.97 -11.42
C SER A 155 9.78 16.98 -11.46
N THR A 156 9.73 18.08 -10.71
CA THR A 156 10.86 19.00 -10.55
C THR A 156 11.81 18.56 -9.43
N GLU A 157 13.04 19.10 -9.43
CA GLU A 157 13.99 18.86 -8.33
C GLU A 157 13.46 19.36 -6.97
N THR A 158 12.73 20.49 -6.97
CA THR A 158 12.07 20.99 -5.76
C THR A 158 11.05 20.00 -5.23
N TYR A 159 10.18 19.46 -6.09
CA TYR A 159 9.20 18.44 -5.72
C TYR A 159 9.87 17.21 -5.12
N HIS A 160 10.90 16.69 -5.79
CA HIS A 160 11.60 15.49 -5.30
C HIS A 160 12.31 15.73 -3.96
N LYS A 161 12.84 16.94 -3.75
CA LYS A 161 13.43 17.30 -2.46
C LYS A 161 12.38 17.32 -1.35
N VAL A 162 11.25 17.99 -1.57
CA VAL A 162 10.13 18.03 -0.61
C VAL A 162 9.65 16.63 -0.26
N ILE A 163 9.42 15.78 -1.27
CA ILE A 163 9.00 14.39 -1.03
C ILE A 163 10.05 13.62 -0.19
N ALA A 164 11.33 13.78 -0.49
CA ALA A 164 12.38 13.10 0.27
C ALA A 164 12.43 13.58 1.73
N ASP A 165 12.23 14.87 1.98
CA ASP A 165 12.14 15.45 3.31
C ASP A 165 10.91 14.91 4.06
N LEU A 166 9.72 14.86 3.42
CA LEU A 166 8.50 14.32 4.02
C LEU A 166 8.61 12.82 4.33
N VAL A 167 9.20 12.03 3.43
CA VAL A 167 9.44 10.60 3.65
C VAL A 167 10.37 10.40 4.84
N LYS A 168 11.44 11.21 4.95
CA LYS A 168 12.35 11.18 6.10
C LYS A 168 11.60 11.49 7.40
N ASP A 169 10.82 12.56 7.44
CA ASP A 169 10.03 12.95 8.61
C ASP A 169 9.12 11.82 9.09
N VAL A 170 8.35 11.20 8.18
CA VAL A 170 7.44 10.12 8.58
C VAL A 170 8.20 8.87 9.01
N CYS A 171 9.32 8.53 8.38
CA CYS A 171 10.15 7.40 8.80
C CYS A 171 10.71 7.60 10.22
N GLU A 172 11.11 8.82 10.57
CA GLU A 172 11.60 9.16 11.92
C GLU A 172 10.45 9.17 12.94
N ILE A 173 9.27 9.72 12.59
CA ILE A 173 8.10 9.77 13.48
C ILE A 173 7.54 8.36 13.74
N PHE A 174 7.49 7.52 12.73
CA PHE A 174 7.01 6.12 12.82
C PHE A 174 8.08 5.14 13.32
N ASP A 175 9.27 5.61 13.72
CA ASP A 175 10.37 4.78 14.22
C ASP A 175 10.76 3.65 13.25
N ARG A 176 11.13 4.03 12.03
CA ARG A 176 11.50 3.14 10.93
C ARG A 176 10.41 2.10 10.61
N PRO A 177 9.28 2.53 10.03
CA PRO A 177 8.19 1.63 9.67
C PRO A 177 8.66 0.62 8.62
N ARG A 178 8.09 -0.57 8.63
CA ARG A 178 8.38 -1.61 7.61
C ARG A 178 8.04 -1.14 6.21
N PHE A 179 6.95 -0.40 6.06
CA PHE A 179 6.47 0.16 4.80
C PHE A 179 6.21 1.66 4.91
N VAL A 180 6.30 2.35 3.76
CA VAL A 180 5.71 3.67 3.52
C VAL A 180 4.82 3.55 2.29
N HIS A 181 3.52 3.81 2.43
CA HIS A 181 2.60 3.78 1.30
C HIS A 181 2.66 5.13 0.57
N ILE A 182 3.02 5.11 -0.72
CA ILE A 182 3.29 6.32 -1.51
C ILE A 182 2.13 6.73 -2.43
N GLY A 183 1.00 6.01 -2.39
CA GLY A 183 -0.15 6.28 -3.25
C GLY A 183 0.07 5.89 -4.70
N MET A 184 0.16 6.88 -5.59
CA MET A 184 0.43 6.76 -7.04
C MET A 184 -0.72 6.18 -7.86
N ASP A 185 -1.94 6.24 -7.32
CA ASP A 185 -3.17 5.73 -7.93
C ASP A 185 -3.89 6.78 -8.78
N GLU A 186 -4.71 6.29 -9.70
CA GLU A 186 -5.72 7.07 -10.40
C GLU A 186 -5.17 8.30 -11.17
N GLU A 187 -3.91 8.31 -11.52
CA GLU A 187 -3.29 9.44 -12.19
C GLU A 187 -3.77 9.55 -13.65
N GLY A 188 -4.64 10.51 -13.90
CA GLY A 188 -5.26 10.69 -15.20
C GLY A 188 -5.98 12.02 -15.35
N GLU A 189 -6.05 12.54 -16.59
CA GLU A 189 -6.67 13.82 -16.93
C GLU A 189 -8.14 13.88 -16.53
N LEU A 190 -8.86 12.78 -16.74
CA LEU A 190 -10.30 12.72 -16.51
C LEU A 190 -10.66 12.94 -15.03
N LEU A 191 -9.77 12.57 -14.12
CA LEU A 191 -9.96 12.77 -12.70
C LEU A 191 -9.71 14.18 -12.23
N GLN A 192 -9.01 14.97 -13.06
CA GLN A 192 -8.69 16.35 -12.78
C GLN A 192 -9.58 17.35 -13.54
N THR A 193 -10.62 16.89 -14.22
CA THR A 193 -11.52 17.76 -15.01
C THR A 193 -12.19 18.85 -14.18
N LYS A 194 -12.33 18.63 -12.87
CA LYS A 194 -12.93 19.59 -11.93
C LYS A 194 -11.89 20.38 -11.13
N PHE A 195 -10.60 20.14 -11.32
CA PHE A 195 -9.56 20.87 -10.63
C PHE A 195 -9.35 22.23 -11.27
N ARG A 196 -8.98 23.23 -10.47
CA ARG A 196 -8.57 24.55 -10.97
C ARG A 196 -7.20 24.50 -11.64
N TYR A 197 -6.39 23.52 -11.27
CA TYR A 197 -5.07 23.28 -11.83
C TYR A 197 -4.88 21.78 -12.04
N ALA A 198 -4.81 21.35 -13.29
CA ALA A 198 -4.63 19.95 -13.65
C ALA A 198 -3.19 19.69 -14.12
N LEU A 199 -2.59 18.63 -13.64
CA LEU A 199 -1.25 18.19 -14.04
C LEU A 199 -1.23 16.67 -14.08
N THR A 200 -0.72 16.09 -15.17
CA THR A 200 -0.64 14.63 -15.33
C THR A 200 0.76 14.25 -15.82
N ARG A 201 1.36 13.28 -15.17
CA ARG A 201 2.61 12.62 -15.59
C ARG A 201 2.29 11.38 -16.41
N ARG A 202 3.12 11.08 -17.40
CA ARG A 202 2.98 9.87 -18.21
C ARG A 202 4.32 9.22 -18.46
N GLU A 203 4.28 7.93 -18.76
CA GLU A 203 5.42 7.15 -19.27
C GLU A 203 6.68 7.30 -18.41
N ASP A 204 7.79 7.63 -19.02
CA ASP A 204 9.10 7.74 -18.38
C ASP A 204 9.15 8.79 -17.27
N VAL A 205 8.40 9.89 -17.39
CA VAL A 205 8.30 10.93 -16.35
C VAL A 205 7.70 10.34 -15.08
N TRP A 206 6.58 9.63 -15.20
CA TRP A 206 5.92 8.98 -14.07
C TRP A 206 6.79 7.87 -13.46
N PHE A 207 7.39 7.02 -14.30
CA PHE A 207 8.27 5.96 -13.83
C PHE A 207 9.54 6.49 -13.14
N ASN A 208 10.09 7.61 -13.63
CA ASN A 208 11.21 8.27 -12.98
C ASN A 208 10.84 8.76 -11.57
N ASP A 209 9.68 9.39 -11.43
CA ASP A 209 9.19 9.85 -10.13
C ASP A 209 8.97 8.67 -9.17
N VAL A 210 8.32 7.59 -9.61
CA VAL A 210 8.17 6.38 -8.80
C VAL A 210 9.53 5.85 -8.33
N LYS A 211 10.53 5.78 -9.22
CA LYS A 211 11.88 5.33 -8.85
C LYS A 211 12.55 6.24 -7.83
N ARG A 212 12.42 7.57 -8.00
CA ARG A 212 13.01 8.55 -7.07
C ARG A 212 12.33 8.53 -5.70
N ILE A 213 11.00 8.42 -5.66
CA ILE A 213 10.23 8.30 -4.42
C ILE A 213 10.56 6.97 -3.71
N THR A 214 10.58 5.86 -4.45
CA THR A 214 10.98 4.55 -3.91
C THR A 214 12.37 4.62 -3.30
N ALA A 215 13.34 5.19 -3.99
CA ALA A 215 14.69 5.35 -3.48
C ALA A 215 14.76 6.24 -2.21
N ALA A 216 13.88 7.24 -2.08
CA ALA A 216 13.77 8.03 -0.86
C ALA A 216 13.30 7.18 0.33
N VAL A 217 12.28 6.34 0.12
CA VAL A 217 11.78 5.40 1.14
C VAL A 217 12.86 4.37 1.53
N GLU A 218 13.55 3.78 0.57
CA GLU A 218 14.58 2.78 0.80
C GLU A 218 15.80 3.33 1.56
N ARG A 219 16.17 4.60 1.32
CA ARG A 219 17.22 5.28 2.11
C ARG A 219 16.88 5.40 3.59
N CYS A 220 15.60 5.40 3.94
CA CYS A 220 15.15 5.40 5.33
C CYS A 220 15.06 3.99 5.94
N GLY A 221 15.42 2.95 5.17
CA GLY A 221 15.35 1.55 5.61
C GLY A 221 13.94 0.96 5.56
N ALA A 222 12.96 1.64 4.95
CA ALA A 222 11.62 1.17 4.73
C ALA A 222 11.44 0.60 3.32
N ARG A 223 10.35 -0.13 3.10
CA ARG A 223 9.93 -0.60 1.78
C ARG A 223 8.78 0.26 1.26
N ALA A 224 8.88 0.74 0.03
CA ALA A 224 7.78 1.46 -0.61
C ALA A 224 6.60 0.51 -0.88
N TRP A 225 5.37 1.03 -0.71
CA TRP A 225 4.12 0.36 -1.01
C TRP A 225 3.24 1.31 -1.83
N MET A 226 2.59 0.82 -2.89
CA MET A 226 1.79 1.67 -3.77
C MET A 226 0.57 0.94 -4.33
N TRP A 227 -0.38 1.72 -4.84
CA TRP A 227 -1.46 1.22 -5.67
C TRP A 227 -0.93 0.86 -7.05
N SER A 228 -1.47 -0.18 -7.67
CA SER A 228 -0.93 -0.73 -8.92
C SER A 228 -1.86 -0.57 -10.12
N ASP A 229 -2.93 0.19 -9.99
CA ASP A 229 -3.89 0.45 -11.08
C ASP A 229 -3.27 1.03 -12.37
N PRO A 230 -2.16 1.80 -12.35
CA PRO A 230 -1.51 2.18 -13.60
C PRO A 230 -1.07 0.98 -14.44
N GLY A 231 -0.78 -0.17 -13.82
CA GLY A 231 -0.46 -1.42 -14.51
C GLY A 231 -1.57 -1.97 -15.39
N TRP A 232 -2.83 -1.59 -15.16
CA TRP A 232 -3.95 -2.04 -16.00
C TRP A 232 -3.90 -1.49 -17.42
N ASN A 233 -3.29 -0.32 -17.61
CA ASN A 233 -3.28 0.40 -18.87
C ASN A 233 -1.89 0.54 -19.48
N TYR A 234 -0.83 0.35 -18.69
CA TYR A 234 0.55 0.56 -19.11
C TYR A 234 1.37 -0.74 -18.96
N PRO A 235 1.57 -1.51 -20.04
CA PRO A 235 2.36 -2.76 -20.00
C PRO A 235 3.77 -2.56 -19.46
N ASP A 236 4.38 -1.41 -19.72
CA ASP A 236 5.72 -1.03 -19.25
C ASP A 236 5.81 -0.86 -17.73
N TYR A 237 4.66 -0.78 -17.04
CA TYR A 237 4.59 -0.77 -15.57
C TYR A 237 5.39 -1.93 -14.97
N TYR A 238 5.16 -3.13 -15.48
CA TYR A 238 5.74 -4.36 -14.93
C TYR A 238 7.25 -4.49 -15.14
N THR A 239 7.84 -3.67 -16.00
CA THR A 239 9.28 -3.63 -16.26
C THR A 239 9.97 -2.42 -15.62
N ASN A 240 9.27 -1.31 -15.47
CA ASN A 240 9.84 -0.04 -15.00
C ASN A 240 9.69 0.22 -13.50
N VAL A 241 8.62 -0.27 -12.86
CA VAL A 241 8.45 -0.13 -11.41
C VAL A 241 9.44 -1.07 -10.70
N PRO A 242 10.19 -0.61 -9.67
CA PRO A 242 11.14 -1.45 -8.95
C PRO A 242 10.47 -2.66 -8.29
N LYS A 243 11.09 -3.85 -8.37
CA LYS A 243 10.54 -5.08 -7.78
C LYS A 243 10.53 -5.07 -6.25
N SER A 244 11.27 -4.17 -5.63
CA SER A 244 11.25 -3.93 -4.19
C SER A 244 9.92 -3.34 -3.71
N VAL A 245 9.14 -2.68 -4.58
CA VAL A 245 7.89 -2.02 -4.21
C VAL A 245 6.80 -3.06 -3.93
N MET A 246 6.17 -2.97 -2.74
CA MET A 246 4.95 -3.71 -2.41
C MET A 246 3.79 -3.16 -3.23
N GLN A 247 2.96 -4.04 -3.79
CA GLN A 247 1.87 -3.66 -4.67
C GLN A 247 0.51 -3.91 -4.03
N SER A 248 -0.43 -2.96 -4.21
CA SER A 248 -1.84 -3.18 -3.94
C SER A 248 -2.64 -3.00 -5.22
N ASN A 249 -2.95 -4.11 -5.88
CA ASN A 249 -4.02 -4.10 -6.85
C ASN A 249 -5.35 -4.06 -6.12
N TRP A 250 -6.36 -3.41 -6.72
CA TRP A 250 -7.70 -3.32 -6.15
C TRP A 250 -8.77 -3.75 -7.15
N TYR A 251 -9.84 -4.31 -6.62
CA TYR A 251 -11.03 -4.68 -7.37
C TYR A 251 -12.26 -4.45 -6.48
N TYR A 252 -13.20 -3.64 -6.93
CA TYR A 252 -14.30 -3.13 -6.06
C TYR A 252 -15.69 -3.59 -6.48
N TRP A 253 -15.78 -4.50 -7.44
CA TRP A 253 -17.05 -4.98 -8.01
C TRP A 253 -17.46 -6.32 -7.39
N LYS A 254 -18.74 -6.70 -7.54
CA LYS A 254 -19.31 -7.96 -7.05
C LYS A 254 -19.30 -9.10 -8.05
N ASP A 255 -18.74 -8.90 -9.22
CA ASP A 255 -18.77 -9.82 -10.36
C ASP A 255 -17.46 -10.61 -10.54
N VAL A 256 -16.68 -10.77 -9.46
CA VAL A 256 -15.37 -11.48 -9.49
C VAL A 256 -15.48 -12.84 -10.16
N LYS A 257 -16.48 -13.66 -9.79
CA LYS A 257 -16.65 -15.02 -10.35
C LYS A 257 -16.99 -15.00 -11.84
N GLU A 258 -17.81 -14.04 -12.27
CA GLU A 258 -18.19 -13.88 -13.67
C GLU A 258 -16.98 -13.47 -14.51
N ILE A 259 -16.20 -12.49 -14.01
CA ILE A 259 -15.00 -12.00 -14.68
C ILE A 259 -13.89 -13.07 -14.66
N GLU A 260 -13.70 -13.77 -13.53
CA GLU A 260 -12.73 -14.86 -13.43
C GLU A 260 -12.95 -15.93 -14.48
N ALA A 261 -14.21 -16.32 -14.74
CA ALA A 261 -14.55 -17.33 -15.75
C ALA A 261 -14.18 -16.91 -17.19
N LYS A 262 -13.96 -15.62 -17.42
CA LYS A 262 -13.62 -15.05 -18.74
C LYS A 262 -12.14 -14.68 -18.86
N LEU A 263 -11.35 -14.71 -17.77
CA LEU A 263 -9.96 -14.26 -17.77
C LEU A 263 -9.05 -15.05 -18.73
N ASP A 264 -9.36 -16.30 -18.97
CA ASP A 264 -8.58 -17.16 -19.86
C ASP A 264 -8.97 -16.97 -21.36
N ASP A 265 -10.00 -16.19 -21.67
CA ASP A 265 -10.36 -15.82 -23.04
C ASP A 265 -9.42 -14.68 -23.51
N PRO A 266 -8.56 -14.92 -24.52
CA PRO A 266 -7.66 -13.88 -25.04
C PRO A 266 -8.38 -12.62 -25.52
N LYS A 267 -9.60 -12.77 -26.06
CA LYS A 267 -10.40 -11.63 -26.52
C LYS A 267 -10.91 -10.77 -25.37
N PHE A 268 -11.18 -11.39 -24.23
CA PHE A 268 -11.66 -10.70 -23.05
C PHE A 268 -10.51 -10.04 -22.26
N SER A 269 -9.35 -10.72 -22.17
CA SER A 269 -8.21 -10.26 -21.38
C SER A 269 -7.35 -9.19 -22.06
N THR A 270 -7.41 -9.05 -23.38
CA THR A 270 -6.68 -8.01 -24.14
C THR A 270 -7.42 -6.68 -24.19
N GLY A 271 -8.33 -6.48 -23.28
CA GLY A 271 -9.26 -5.35 -23.21
C GLY A 271 -8.67 -4.01 -23.61
N THR A 272 -9.45 -3.31 -24.40
CA THR A 272 -9.23 -1.96 -24.90
C THR A 272 -8.80 -1.01 -23.80
N LYS A 273 -7.91 -0.07 -24.17
CA LYS A 273 -7.61 1.14 -23.36
C LYS A 273 -8.91 1.69 -22.79
N ARG A 274 -8.93 2.02 -21.50
CA ARG A 274 -10.06 2.72 -20.88
C ARG A 274 -10.43 3.94 -21.73
N PRO A 275 -11.67 4.06 -22.23
CA PRO A 275 -12.08 5.30 -22.90
C PRO A 275 -12.31 6.42 -21.87
N ASP A 276 -12.80 6.06 -20.66
CA ASP A 276 -13.13 6.94 -19.56
C ASP A 276 -13.43 6.16 -18.28
N TRP A 277 -13.77 6.84 -17.19
CA TRP A 277 -14.28 6.25 -15.95
C TRP A 277 -15.53 5.37 -16.12
N ALA A 278 -16.35 5.64 -17.15
CA ALA A 278 -17.57 4.91 -17.42
C ALA A 278 -17.30 3.56 -18.11
N GLY A 279 -16.14 3.41 -18.73
CA GLY A 279 -15.72 2.17 -19.42
C GLY A 279 -14.75 1.35 -18.60
N GLN A 280 -15.06 1.06 -17.32
CA GLN A 280 -14.19 0.28 -16.46
C GLN A 280 -13.93 -1.11 -17.05
N ASN A 281 -12.65 -1.45 -17.18
CA ASN A 281 -12.23 -2.74 -17.68
C ASN A 281 -12.05 -3.72 -16.52
N HIS A 282 -13.14 -4.28 -16.02
CA HIS A 282 -13.14 -5.24 -14.91
C HIS A 282 -12.18 -6.42 -15.15
N ALA A 283 -11.97 -6.81 -16.41
CA ALA A 283 -11.03 -7.86 -16.74
C ALA A 283 -9.58 -7.43 -16.45
N ALA A 284 -9.17 -6.23 -16.86
CA ALA A 284 -7.83 -5.72 -16.59
C ALA A 284 -7.60 -5.50 -15.11
N GLU A 285 -8.61 -5.01 -14.38
CA GLU A 285 -8.55 -4.81 -12.93
C GLU A 285 -8.35 -6.14 -12.19
N LEU A 286 -9.16 -7.17 -12.49
CA LEU A 286 -9.03 -8.47 -11.85
C LEU A 286 -7.75 -9.20 -12.29
N LYS A 287 -7.40 -9.09 -13.59
CA LYS A 287 -6.16 -9.65 -14.14
C LYS A 287 -4.90 -9.04 -13.52
N GLY A 288 -4.97 -7.80 -13.05
CA GLY A 288 -3.86 -7.09 -12.40
C GLY A 288 -3.22 -7.89 -11.27
N PHE A 289 -3.96 -8.68 -10.51
CA PHE A 289 -3.41 -9.56 -9.47
C PHE A 289 -2.46 -10.62 -10.06
N TYR A 290 -2.82 -11.25 -11.18
CA TYR A 290 -1.95 -12.22 -11.86
C TYR A 290 -0.74 -11.58 -12.53
N ASP A 291 -0.95 -10.43 -13.16
CA ASP A 291 0.12 -9.75 -13.87
C ASP A 291 1.22 -9.29 -12.91
N LEU A 292 0.85 -8.85 -11.70
CA LEU A 292 1.79 -8.55 -10.62
C LEU A 292 2.57 -9.79 -10.17
N GLU A 293 1.88 -10.91 -9.94
CA GLU A 293 2.52 -12.16 -9.54
C GLU A 293 3.48 -12.66 -10.61
N LYS A 294 3.02 -12.72 -11.86
CA LYS A 294 3.81 -13.13 -13.02
C LYS A 294 5.06 -12.25 -13.21
N ALA A 295 4.91 -10.96 -12.93
CA ALA A 295 6.01 -10.02 -12.98
C ALA A 295 6.94 -10.09 -11.76
N GLY A 296 6.61 -10.89 -10.75
CA GLY A 296 7.45 -11.16 -9.59
C GLY A 296 7.33 -10.17 -8.44
N TYR A 297 6.26 -9.40 -8.35
CA TYR A 297 6.00 -8.51 -7.22
C TYR A 297 5.39 -9.23 -6.02
N ASP A 298 5.74 -8.75 -4.83
CA ASP A 298 4.96 -9.03 -3.64
C ASP A 298 3.74 -8.11 -3.60
N GLN A 299 2.60 -8.62 -3.10
CA GLN A 299 1.36 -7.87 -3.11
C GLN A 299 0.53 -8.04 -1.84
N ILE A 300 -0.23 -6.99 -1.53
CA ILE A 300 -1.28 -6.95 -0.53
C ILE A 300 -2.55 -6.49 -1.27
N PRO A 301 -3.35 -7.42 -1.85
CA PRO A 301 -4.59 -7.12 -2.54
C PRO A 301 -5.53 -6.23 -1.74
N CYS A 302 -6.22 -5.30 -2.43
CA CYS A 302 -7.19 -4.41 -1.80
C CYS A 302 -8.62 -4.76 -2.21
N ALA A 303 -9.53 -4.70 -1.22
CA ALA A 303 -10.97 -4.90 -1.37
C ALA A 303 -11.76 -3.95 -0.45
N THR A 304 -13.06 -3.80 -0.71
CA THR A 304 -13.88 -2.77 -0.06
C THR A 304 -15.32 -3.21 0.19
N THR A 305 -15.99 -2.56 1.13
CA THR A 305 -17.44 -2.58 1.26
C THR A 305 -18.13 -1.40 0.56
N TRP A 306 -17.37 -0.59 -0.19
CA TRP A 306 -17.88 0.65 -0.80
C TRP A 306 -19.01 0.41 -1.80
N ASN A 307 -18.86 -0.56 -2.70
CA ASN A 307 -19.86 -0.90 -3.73
C ASN A 307 -20.74 -2.07 -3.34
N SER A 308 -20.20 -3.06 -2.61
CA SER A 308 -20.90 -4.28 -2.25
C SER A 308 -20.28 -4.94 -1.03
N ASN A 309 -21.11 -5.49 -0.16
CA ASN A 309 -20.66 -6.31 0.97
C ASN A 309 -20.03 -7.64 0.54
N GLU A 310 -20.33 -8.12 -0.67
CA GLU A 310 -19.81 -9.38 -1.20
C GLU A 310 -18.40 -9.23 -1.76
N ASN A 311 -17.98 -7.99 -2.11
CA ASN A 311 -16.72 -7.76 -2.79
C ASN A 311 -15.53 -8.29 -2.01
N MET A 312 -15.39 -7.94 -0.72
CA MET A 312 -14.23 -8.35 0.07
C MET A 312 -14.10 -9.88 0.13
N GLU A 313 -15.20 -10.60 0.35
CA GLU A 313 -15.17 -12.08 0.37
C GLU A 313 -14.76 -12.66 -0.97
N GLN A 314 -15.32 -12.17 -2.07
CA GLN A 314 -15.02 -12.66 -3.41
C GLN A 314 -13.57 -12.41 -3.81
N VAL A 315 -13.02 -11.22 -3.49
CA VAL A 315 -11.62 -10.89 -3.78
C VAL A 315 -10.66 -11.72 -2.91
N ILE A 316 -10.94 -11.87 -1.62
CA ILE A 316 -10.13 -12.69 -0.71
C ILE A 316 -10.11 -14.14 -1.20
N ASP A 317 -11.26 -14.74 -1.47
CA ASP A 317 -11.39 -16.11 -1.96
C ASP A 317 -10.65 -16.31 -3.29
N PHE A 318 -10.81 -15.38 -4.23
CA PHE A 318 -10.10 -15.38 -5.50
C PHE A 318 -8.57 -15.36 -5.28
N CYS A 319 -8.06 -14.41 -4.50
CA CYS A 319 -6.63 -14.27 -4.25
C CYS A 319 -6.03 -15.49 -3.52
N LEU A 320 -6.73 -16.04 -2.52
CA LEU A 320 -6.27 -17.23 -1.78
C LEU A 320 -6.21 -18.48 -2.66
N ARG A 321 -7.09 -18.60 -3.64
CA ARG A 321 -7.11 -19.75 -4.59
C ARG A 321 -6.09 -19.60 -5.71
N ARG A 322 -5.78 -18.38 -6.13
CA ARG A 322 -5.11 -18.11 -7.38
C ARG A 322 -3.68 -17.58 -7.24
N LEU A 323 -3.33 -16.96 -6.11
CA LEU A 323 -2.03 -16.34 -5.92
C LEU A 323 -1.11 -17.16 -5.03
N ASP A 324 0.20 -17.12 -5.30
CA ASP A 324 1.22 -17.76 -4.45
C ASP A 324 1.34 -17.01 -3.12
N ARG A 325 1.11 -17.73 -2.02
CA ARG A 325 1.27 -17.24 -0.65
C ARG A 325 2.68 -16.72 -0.32
N LYS A 326 3.68 -17.07 -1.11
CA LYS A 326 5.03 -16.49 -0.95
C LYS A 326 5.05 -15.02 -1.33
N ARG A 327 4.20 -14.60 -2.26
CA ARG A 327 4.13 -13.22 -2.75
C ARG A 327 2.94 -12.44 -2.21
N MET A 328 1.80 -13.07 -2.02
CA MET A 328 0.64 -12.45 -1.41
C MET A 328 0.82 -12.43 0.11
N LYS A 329 0.97 -11.24 0.71
CA LYS A 329 1.29 -11.06 2.14
C LYS A 329 0.06 -10.90 3.03
N GLY A 330 -1.09 -10.62 2.46
CA GLY A 330 -2.34 -10.37 3.19
C GLY A 330 -3.29 -9.53 2.38
N PHE A 331 -4.15 -8.76 3.05
CA PHE A 331 -5.19 -7.95 2.44
C PHE A 331 -5.24 -6.56 3.06
N LEU A 332 -5.43 -5.55 2.22
CA LEU A 332 -5.81 -4.20 2.61
C LEU A 332 -7.31 -4.05 2.38
N LEU A 333 -8.06 -3.88 3.45
CA LEU A 333 -9.50 -3.74 3.42
C LEU A 333 -9.87 -2.29 3.80
N THR A 334 -10.86 -1.71 3.16
CA THR A 334 -11.23 -0.32 3.46
C THR A 334 -12.71 -0.04 3.13
N PRO A 335 -13.41 0.73 3.98
CA PRO A 335 -14.77 1.20 3.69
C PRO A 335 -14.79 2.43 2.77
N TRP A 336 -13.63 3.02 2.43
CA TRP A 336 -13.52 4.35 1.81
C TRP A 336 -14.41 5.37 2.51
N ALA A 337 -14.21 5.53 3.81
CA ALA A 337 -14.97 6.42 4.66
C ALA A 337 -14.04 7.27 5.53
N PHE A 338 -14.35 8.56 5.63
CA PHE A 338 -13.58 9.50 6.43
C PHE A 338 -13.69 9.20 7.93
N THR A 339 -12.72 9.66 8.71
CA THR A 339 -12.74 9.58 10.18
C THR A 339 -13.54 10.75 10.76
N TRP A 340 -14.81 10.87 10.34
CA TRP A 340 -15.71 11.95 10.70
C TRP A 340 -16.90 11.44 11.53
N ASN A 341 -17.32 12.23 12.50
CA ASN A 341 -18.55 11.98 13.27
C ASN A 341 -19.79 12.44 12.47
N LYS A 342 -20.08 11.73 11.38
CA LYS A 342 -21.26 11.93 10.54
C LYS A 342 -21.97 10.59 10.35
N GLU A 343 -23.27 10.55 10.52
CA GLU A 343 -24.10 9.34 10.48
C GLU A 343 -23.80 8.46 9.27
N LYS A 344 -23.75 9.04 8.06
CA LYS A 344 -23.44 8.30 6.82
C LYS A 344 -22.06 7.65 6.86
N THR A 345 -21.09 8.31 7.46
CA THR A 345 -19.70 7.82 7.58
C THR A 345 -19.64 6.70 8.61
N LEU A 346 -20.27 6.88 9.77
CA LEU A 346 -20.32 5.88 10.81
C LEU A 346 -21.00 4.60 10.34
N LYS A 347 -22.12 4.69 9.63
CA LYS A 347 -22.79 3.53 9.02
C LYS A 347 -21.88 2.74 8.04
N LYS A 348 -21.03 3.43 7.28
CA LYS A 348 -20.05 2.75 6.41
C LYS A 348 -19.03 1.97 7.24
N HIS A 349 -18.51 2.55 8.30
CA HIS A 349 -17.59 1.86 9.21
C HIS A 349 -18.25 0.67 9.90
N ASP A 350 -19.48 0.82 10.39
CA ASP A 350 -20.21 -0.27 11.05
C ASP A 350 -20.39 -1.46 10.11
N ASN A 351 -20.83 -1.20 8.89
CA ASN A 351 -20.98 -2.22 7.86
C ASN A 351 -19.63 -2.91 7.56
N PHE A 352 -18.56 -2.12 7.39
CA PHE A 352 -17.22 -2.64 7.15
C PHE A 352 -16.75 -3.60 8.24
N PHE A 353 -16.88 -3.22 9.51
CA PHE A 353 -16.46 -4.06 10.63
C PHE A 353 -17.28 -5.33 10.74
N THR A 354 -18.60 -5.25 10.52
CA THR A 354 -19.48 -6.43 10.52
C THR A 354 -19.05 -7.46 9.48
N VAL A 355 -18.76 -7.02 8.26
CA VAL A 355 -18.30 -7.91 7.18
C VAL A 355 -16.89 -8.44 7.46
N THR A 356 -15.97 -7.55 7.86
CA THR A 356 -14.54 -7.91 8.07
C THR A 356 -14.36 -8.91 9.20
N GLU A 357 -15.10 -8.79 10.30
CA GLU A 357 -15.06 -9.75 11.41
C GLU A 357 -15.38 -11.18 10.94
N GLY A 358 -16.42 -11.34 10.12
CA GLY A 358 -16.77 -12.62 9.51
C GLY A 358 -15.67 -13.19 8.62
N LEU A 359 -15.00 -12.32 7.86
CA LEU A 359 -13.92 -12.73 6.95
C LEU A 359 -12.65 -13.14 7.70
N ILE A 360 -12.26 -12.41 8.73
CA ILE A 360 -11.09 -12.79 9.57
C ILE A 360 -11.35 -14.11 10.28
N LYS A 361 -12.57 -14.33 10.82
CA LYS A 361 -12.94 -15.65 11.40
C LYS A 361 -12.85 -16.77 10.38
N LYS A 362 -13.23 -16.52 9.13
CA LYS A 362 -13.23 -17.52 8.06
C LYS A 362 -11.84 -17.80 7.49
N TYR A 363 -11.02 -16.78 7.29
CA TYR A 363 -9.78 -16.86 6.52
C TYR A 363 -8.51 -16.55 7.34
N GLY A 364 -8.62 -16.17 8.61
CA GLY A 364 -7.48 -15.69 9.41
C GLY A 364 -6.34 -16.70 9.58
N ASN A 365 -6.61 -17.99 9.39
CA ASN A 365 -5.63 -19.08 9.45
C ASN A 365 -5.23 -19.64 8.07
N ALA A 366 -5.55 -18.96 6.96
CA ALA A 366 -5.34 -19.44 5.59
C ALA A 366 -3.85 -19.48 5.14
#